data_ebbceb08d57589f9f22c50b46e230d18
#
_entry.id   ebbceb08d57589f9f22c50b46e230d18
#
_cell.length_a   1.000
_cell.length_b   1.000
_cell.length_c   1.000
_cell.angle_alpha   90.00
_cell.angle_beta   90.00
_cell.angle_gamma   90.00
#
_symmetry.space_group_name_H-M   'P 1'
#
loop_
_entity.id
_entity.type
_entity.pdbx_description
1 polymer ?
#
loop_
_entity_poly.entity_id
_entity_poly.type
_entity_poly.pdbx_seq_one_letter_code
_entity_poly.pdbx_strand_id
1 'polypeptide(L)'
;IQLADSLGFILIQMPKNDPTLRYNEVIYEVMKLLVNKNKMASFATDLLEKVSLLPEQNRSVEMTLKILSDFLKVNIALTTYTNEIISTINWPRSTKLPLTKLLYQSQEKVALGETTYFITSQKLPQKDGQTLKLYFIREEEQLTSFEMNQAVEVVQMALNLWGKNYDEVSEYALVQAIINDESDKMYQLAKKLMIDISSVETMWLLPIWQQGQEIHAIQQDLKDFLRYYYQTTIVQQTENYLIVLLGNYLHKQPEATISKEYLQATDYQDYLGEIILCPKVRNTTEVRVSYQTANQVAPFLKRVYPQRKVLSIAEIRTVQQMMTCLQAGEEAIQQRLAVIQPLLKESEQLMTLGTFLLDASSDFKECGERLFVHKNTVKYRISKINEALGYDMTNAAEAYEVYLAMILYRLVTNE
;
A
#
# COMPACT_ATOMS: atom_id res chain seq x y z
N ILE A 1 45.01 21.94 31.54
CA ILE A 1 43.71 21.36 31.30
C ILE A 1 42.61 22.39 31.55
N GLN A 2 42.45 22.94 32.77
CA GLN A 2 41.41 23.90 33.12
C GLN A 2 41.35 25.14 32.21
N LEU A 3 42.50 25.66 31.75
CA LEU A 3 42.58 26.81 30.84
C LEU A 3 42.13 26.42 29.42
N ALA A 4 42.43 25.21 28.98
CA ALA A 4 41.98 24.70 27.66
C ALA A 4 40.49 24.49 27.66
N ASP A 5 39.91 23.95 28.73
CA ASP A 5 38.46 23.77 28.87
C ASP A 5 37.72 25.10 28.84
N SER A 6 38.28 26.14 29.53
CA SER A 6 37.68 27.48 29.55
C SER A 6 37.75 28.20 28.19
N LEU A 7 38.70 27.83 27.33
CA LEU A 7 38.92 28.42 26.01
C LEU A 7 38.37 27.55 24.87
N GLY A 8 37.81 26.39 25.19
CA GLY A 8 37.28 25.46 24.20
C GLY A 8 38.34 24.76 23.32
N PHE A 9 39.58 24.67 23.81
CA PHE A 9 40.66 23.98 23.12
C PHE A 9 40.65 22.48 23.40
N ILE A 10 40.75 21.68 22.33
CA ILE A 10 40.87 20.23 22.43
C ILE A 10 42.34 19.91 22.78
N LEU A 11 42.54 19.31 23.94
CA LEU A 11 43.85 18.79 24.38
C LEU A 11 43.93 17.29 24.16
N ILE A 12 44.90 16.84 23.34
CA ILE A 12 45.18 15.43 23.11
C ILE A 12 46.45 15.07 23.94
N GLN A 13 46.25 14.23 24.93
CA GLN A 13 47.36 13.74 25.77
C GLN A 13 47.85 12.39 25.21
N MET A 14 49.12 12.33 24.87
CA MET A 14 49.74 11.08 24.44
C MET A 14 50.16 10.20 25.62
N PRO A 15 50.05 8.86 25.54
CA PRO A 15 50.52 7.94 26.57
C PRO A 15 52.04 8.10 26.76
N LYS A 16 52.46 8.22 28.02
CA LYS A 16 53.91 8.47 28.33
C LYS A 16 54.84 7.33 28.00
N ASN A 17 54.32 6.11 27.76
CA ASN A 17 55.15 4.89 27.68
C ASN A 17 54.91 4.03 26.43
N ASP A 18 54.42 4.61 25.33
CA ASP A 18 54.24 3.90 24.09
C ASP A 18 55.30 4.36 23.07
N PRO A 19 56.39 3.60 22.86
CA PRO A 19 57.44 3.97 21.92
C PRO A 19 57.04 3.80 20.45
N THR A 20 55.88 3.22 20.18
CA THR A 20 55.36 3.00 18.82
C THR A 20 54.60 4.20 18.27
N LEU A 21 54.10 5.07 19.13
CA LEU A 21 53.36 6.29 18.82
C LEU A 21 54.31 7.45 18.57
N ARG A 22 54.53 7.78 17.28
CA ARG A 22 55.30 8.96 16.90
C ARG A 22 54.42 10.20 16.82
N TYR A 23 54.92 11.32 17.34
CA TYR A 23 54.18 12.61 17.40
C TYR A 23 53.67 13.03 15.99
N ASN A 24 54.48 12.83 14.98
CA ASN A 24 54.17 13.15 13.58
C ASN A 24 53.02 12.28 13.03
N GLU A 25 52.92 11.02 13.42
CA GLU A 25 51.88 10.08 13.01
C GLU A 25 50.51 10.48 13.59
N VAL A 26 50.51 10.86 14.86
CA VAL A 26 49.26 11.36 15.53
C VAL A 26 48.81 12.67 14.88
N ILE A 27 49.76 13.61 14.63
CA ILE A 27 49.42 14.87 13.94
C ILE A 27 48.92 14.57 12.55
N TYR A 28 49.56 13.65 11.82
CA TYR A 28 49.14 13.27 10.46
C TYR A 28 47.70 12.68 10.45
N GLU A 29 47.39 11.73 11.35
CA GLU A 29 46.06 11.15 11.44
C GLU A 29 44.98 12.18 11.87
N VAL A 30 45.30 13.08 12.84
CA VAL A 30 44.40 14.17 13.22
C VAL A 30 44.17 15.13 12.06
N MET A 31 45.24 15.52 11.35
CA MET A 31 45.11 16.40 10.16
C MET A 31 44.36 15.71 9.02
N LYS A 32 44.57 14.43 8.80
CA LYS A 32 43.85 13.62 7.82
C LYS A 32 42.34 13.56 8.16
N LEU A 33 41.98 13.38 9.43
CA LEU A 33 40.60 13.40 9.89
C LEU A 33 39.95 14.81 9.72
N LEU A 34 40.69 15.88 10.03
CA LEU A 34 40.21 17.26 9.86
C LEU A 34 40.05 17.64 8.38
N VAL A 35 41.01 17.25 7.52
CA VAL A 35 40.91 17.47 6.07
C VAL A 35 39.78 16.67 5.46
N ASN A 36 39.59 15.42 5.87
CA ASN A 36 38.48 14.60 5.41
C ASN A 36 37.14 15.16 5.89
N LYS A 37 37.04 15.63 7.13
CA LYS A 37 35.85 16.29 7.67
C LYS A 37 35.52 17.58 6.88
N ASN A 38 36.52 18.40 6.56
CA ASN A 38 36.31 19.63 5.77
C ASN A 38 35.95 19.32 4.31
N LYS A 39 36.59 18.31 3.69
CA LYS A 39 36.23 17.85 2.33
C LYS A 39 34.79 17.32 2.28
N MET A 40 34.32 16.64 3.32
CA MET A 40 32.97 16.10 3.39
C MET A 40 31.95 17.19 3.74
N ALA A 41 32.31 18.22 4.53
CA ALA A 41 31.41 19.33 4.84
C ALA A 41 31.11 20.21 3.58
N SER A 42 32.08 20.36 2.70
CA SER A 42 31.89 21.01 1.38
C SER A 42 31.25 20.07 0.38
N PHE A 43 31.38 18.74 0.55
CA PHE A 43 30.94 17.76 -0.43
C PHE A 43 29.42 17.83 -0.71
N ALA A 44 28.60 17.99 0.29
CA ALA A 44 27.15 18.10 0.11
C ALA A 44 26.80 19.28 -0.79
N THR A 45 27.40 20.44 -0.50
CA THR A 45 27.21 21.66 -1.29
C THR A 45 27.79 21.51 -2.69
N ASP A 46 29.03 21.02 -2.81
CA ASP A 46 29.73 20.83 -4.09
C ASP A 46 28.99 19.83 -5.00
N LEU A 47 28.42 18.77 -4.42
CA LEU A 47 27.66 17.77 -5.16
C LEU A 47 26.35 18.37 -5.68
N LEU A 48 25.59 19.05 -4.84
CA LEU A 48 24.35 19.70 -5.22
C LEU A 48 24.59 20.81 -6.27
N GLU A 49 25.68 21.56 -6.14
CA GLU A 49 26.09 22.54 -7.14
C GLU A 49 26.40 21.86 -8.48
N LYS A 50 27.19 20.78 -8.49
CA LYS A 50 27.47 20.01 -9.71
C LYS A 50 26.21 19.53 -10.40
N VAL A 51 25.22 19.01 -9.63
CA VAL A 51 23.94 18.58 -10.22
C VAL A 51 23.14 19.76 -10.72
N SER A 52 23.16 20.91 -10.03
CA SER A 52 22.45 22.14 -10.44
C SER A 52 23.00 22.77 -11.70
N LEU A 53 24.27 22.55 -12.00
CA LEU A 53 24.92 23.00 -13.23
C LEU A 53 24.62 22.12 -14.46
N LEU A 54 24.04 20.94 -14.27
CA LEU A 54 23.63 20.10 -15.38
C LEU A 54 22.44 20.72 -16.14
N PRO A 55 22.22 20.35 -17.42
CA PRO A 55 20.98 20.69 -18.12
C PRO A 55 19.76 20.27 -17.29
N GLU A 56 18.69 21.03 -17.34
CA GLU A 56 17.50 20.84 -16.48
C GLU A 56 16.95 19.42 -16.52
N GLN A 57 16.93 18.80 -17.70
CA GLN A 57 16.50 17.42 -17.92
C GLN A 57 17.37 16.36 -17.23
N ASN A 58 18.59 16.71 -16.81
CA ASN A 58 19.54 15.81 -16.14
C ASN A 58 19.65 16.08 -14.63
N ARG A 59 18.95 17.11 -14.13
CA ARG A 59 18.90 17.41 -12.69
C ARG A 59 17.90 16.49 -12.03
N SER A 60 18.39 15.46 -11.34
CA SER A 60 17.53 14.46 -10.71
C SER A 60 18.16 13.86 -9.46
N VAL A 61 17.33 13.30 -8.60
CA VAL A 61 17.77 12.51 -7.44
C VAL A 61 18.62 11.33 -7.91
N GLU A 62 18.26 10.69 -9.01
CA GLU A 62 19.03 9.57 -9.57
C GLU A 62 20.46 9.97 -9.92
N MET A 63 20.64 11.16 -10.54
CA MET A 63 21.98 11.69 -10.83
C MET A 63 22.73 11.97 -9.53
N THR A 64 22.05 12.51 -8.52
CA THR A 64 22.63 12.73 -7.19
C THR A 64 23.10 11.43 -6.56
N LEU A 65 22.26 10.39 -6.60
CA LEU A 65 22.62 9.05 -6.09
C LEU A 65 23.79 8.43 -6.85
N LYS A 66 23.87 8.66 -8.19
CA LYS A 66 24.99 8.21 -9.01
C LYS A 66 26.31 8.86 -8.56
N ILE A 67 26.34 10.17 -8.43
CA ILE A 67 27.55 10.90 -8.01
C ILE A 67 27.93 10.53 -6.58
N LEU A 68 26.93 10.38 -5.69
CA LEU A 68 27.14 9.97 -4.31
C LEU A 68 27.72 8.54 -4.21
N SER A 69 27.18 7.62 -5.01
CA SER A 69 27.68 6.24 -5.10
C SER A 69 29.14 6.18 -5.56
N ASP A 70 29.49 6.97 -6.58
CA ASP A 70 30.88 7.03 -7.11
C ASP A 70 31.85 7.65 -6.09
N PHE A 71 31.40 8.65 -5.33
CA PHE A 71 32.23 9.30 -4.33
C PHE A 71 32.46 8.42 -3.10
N LEU A 72 31.41 7.81 -2.56
CA LEU A 72 31.50 6.93 -1.38
C LEU A 72 31.97 5.52 -1.70
N LYS A 73 32.02 5.15 -2.98
CA LYS A 73 32.33 3.79 -3.46
C LYS A 73 31.42 2.74 -2.85
N VAL A 74 30.10 2.99 -2.89
CA VAL A 74 29.06 2.15 -2.31
C VAL A 74 27.94 1.88 -3.29
N ASN A 75 27.31 0.72 -3.19
CA ASN A 75 26.02 0.50 -3.82
C ASN A 75 24.95 1.22 -3.02
N ILE A 76 24.01 1.89 -3.70
CA ILE A 76 22.92 2.64 -3.06
C ILE A 76 21.59 2.09 -3.56
N ALA A 77 20.64 1.88 -2.63
CA ALA A 77 19.25 1.64 -2.98
C ALA A 77 18.36 2.61 -2.22
N LEU A 78 17.45 3.24 -2.94
CA LEU A 78 16.36 4.04 -2.40
C LEU A 78 15.07 3.24 -2.53
N THR A 79 14.34 3.08 -1.42
CA THR A 79 13.11 2.29 -1.36
C THR A 79 11.98 3.06 -0.68
N THR A 80 10.76 2.60 -0.90
CA THR A 80 9.62 2.99 -0.06
C THR A 80 9.78 2.43 1.35
N TYR A 81 8.92 2.84 2.28
CA TYR A 81 8.87 2.26 3.63
C TYR A 81 8.61 0.74 3.59
N THR A 82 7.87 0.27 2.59
CA THR A 82 7.54 -1.15 2.34
C THR A 82 8.64 -1.94 1.64
N ASN A 83 9.84 -1.34 1.46
CA ASN A 83 11.02 -1.89 0.78
C ASN A 83 10.84 -2.08 -0.75
N GLU A 84 9.84 -1.45 -1.37
CA GLU A 84 9.80 -1.39 -2.84
C GLU A 84 10.94 -0.53 -3.36
N ILE A 85 11.66 -1.05 -4.34
CA ILE A 85 12.82 -0.37 -4.90
C ILE A 85 12.36 0.77 -5.81
N ILE A 86 12.74 2.00 -5.45
CA ILE A 86 12.55 3.19 -6.26
C ILE A 86 13.74 3.37 -7.21
N SER A 87 14.95 3.24 -6.70
CA SER A 87 16.18 3.38 -7.48
C SER A 87 17.30 2.54 -6.90
N THR A 88 18.12 1.96 -7.78
CA THR A 88 19.32 1.22 -7.38
C THR A 88 20.53 1.68 -8.20
N ILE A 89 21.63 1.94 -7.52
CA ILE A 89 22.88 2.35 -8.12
C ILE A 89 23.97 1.37 -7.68
N ASN A 90 24.53 0.63 -8.62
CA ASN A 90 25.64 -0.27 -8.36
C ASN A 90 26.98 0.45 -8.46
N TRP A 91 27.91 0.06 -7.60
CA TRP A 91 29.30 0.47 -7.64
C TRP A 91 30.23 -0.75 -7.52
N PRO A 92 31.22 -0.92 -8.42
CA PRO A 92 31.40 -0.23 -9.71
C PRO A 92 30.20 -0.45 -10.64
N ARG A 93 29.96 0.47 -11.59
CA ARG A 93 28.82 0.40 -12.53
C ARG A 93 28.73 -0.90 -13.34
N SER A 94 29.83 -1.58 -13.53
CA SER A 94 29.92 -2.87 -14.23
C SER A 94 29.39 -4.04 -13.40
N THR A 95 29.25 -3.89 -12.10
CA THR A 95 28.80 -4.94 -11.17
C THR A 95 27.28 -5.06 -11.20
N LYS A 96 26.78 -6.29 -11.35
CA LYS A 96 25.34 -6.59 -11.23
C LYS A 96 25.07 -7.27 -9.89
N LEU A 97 25.07 -6.51 -8.80
CA LEU A 97 24.66 -7.04 -7.49
C LEU A 97 23.15 -7.24 -7.47
N PRO A 98 22.64 -8.38 -7.00
CA PRO A 98 21.21 -8.60 -6.80
C PRO A 98 20.74 -7.87 -5.54
N LEU A 99 20.70 -6.52 -5.60
CA LEU A 99 20.37 -5.65 -4.47
C LEU A 99 19.01 -6.00 -3.87
N THR A 100 18.04 -6.38 -4.69
CA THR A 100 16.74 -6.89 -4.24
C THR A 100 16.87 -8.01 -3.21
N LYS A 101 17.65 -9.05 -3.53
CA LYS A 101 17.83 -10.20 -2.63
C LYS A 101 18.54 -9.83 -1.32
N LEU A 102 19.46 -8.86 -1.38
CA LEU A 102 20.20 -8.39 -0.21
C LEU A 102 19.31 -7.60 0.75
N LEU A 103 18.43 -6.74 0.23
CA LEU A 103 17.56 -5.89 1.04
C LEU A 103 16.47 -6.67 1.78
N TYR A 104 16.00 -7.79 1.20
CA TYR A 104 14.97 -8.63 1.85
C TYR A 104 15.50 -9.46 3.03
N GLN A 105 16.81 -9.66 3.17
CA GLN A 105 17.36 -10.46 4.27
C GLN A 105 17.41 -9.74 5.62
N SER A 106 17.12 -8.44 5.67
CA SER A 106 17.09 -7.60 6.91
C SER A 106 18.31 -7.77 7.83
N GLN A 107 19.45 -8.18 7.28
CA GLN A 107 20.70 -8.41 8.01
C GLN A 107 21.68 -7.27 7.72
N GLU A 108 22.37 -6.81 8.75
CA GLU A 108 23.42 -5.78 8.60
C GLU A 108 24.67 -6.30 7.88
N LYS A 109 24.80 -7.62 7.77
CA LYS A 109 25.96 -8.28 7.14
C LYS A 109 25.49 -9.51 6.37
N VAL A 110 25.80 -9.55 5.07
CA VAL A 110 25.40 -10.63 4.18
C VAL A 110 26.60 -11.12 3.40
N ALA A 111 26.85 -12.44 3.40
CA ALA A 111 27.88 -13.08 2.58
C ALA A 111 27.26 -13.55 1.24
N LEU A 112 27.88 -13.14 0.13
CA LEU A 112 27.55 -13.59 -1.22
C LEU A 112 28.82 -14.19 -1.85
N GLY A 113 28.90 -15.52 -1.87
CA GLY A 113 30.13 -16.23 -2.26
C GLY A 113 31.25 -15.96 -1.27
N GLU A 114 32.41 -15.52 -1.77
CA GLU A 114 33.57 -15.17 -0.93
C GLU A 114 33.55 -13.73 -0.42
N THR A 115 32.61 -12.90 -0.89
CA THR A 115 32.53 -11.47 -0.54
C THR A 115 31.50 -11.24 0.52
N THR A 116 31.85 -10.45 1.54
CA THR A 116 30.95 -10.02 2.61
C THR A 116 30.53 -8.57 2.38
N TYR A 117 29.22 -8.34 2.34
CA TYR A 117 28.62 -7.02 2.19
C TYR A 117 28.07 -6.53 3.50
N PHE A 118 28.36 -5.29 3.83
CA PHE A 118 27.77 -4.57 4.96
C PHE A 118 26.62 -3.71 4.46
N ILE A 119 25.47 -3.83 5.10
CA ILE A 119 24.24 -3.12 4.75
C ILE A 119 23.90 -2.16 5.88
N THR A 120 23.85 -0.89 5.58
CA THR A 120 23.37 0.14 6.50
C THR A 120 22.14 0.82 5.89
N SER A 121 21.15 1.18 6.70
CA SER A 121 19.96 1.86 6.23
C SER A 121 19.61 3.07 7.09
N GLN A 122 19.03 4.08 6.47
CA GLN A 122 18.56 5.28 7.14
C GLN A 122 17.18 5.68 6.60
N LYS A 123 16.32 6.13 7.51
CA LYS A 123 14.99 6.64 7.18
C LYS A 123 15.09 8.07 6.70
N LEU A 124 14.36 8.40 5.63
CA LEU A 124 14.25 9.73 5.04
C LEU A 124 12.79 10.19 5.13
N PRO A 125 12.41 10.97 6.16
CA PRO A 125 11.06 11.49 6.26
C PRO A 125 10.79 12.50 5.14
N GLN A 126 9.61 12.39 4.51
CA GLN A 126 9.14 13.30 3.48
C GLN A 126 8.12 14.28 4.04
N LYS A 127 7.92 15.41 3.34
CA LYS A 127 6.98 16.47 3.77
C LYS A 127 5.51 16.07 3.72
N ASP A 128 5.18 15.07 2.93
CA ASP A 128 3.85 14.50 2.77
C ASP A 128 3.50 13.43 3.82
N GLY A 129 4.39 13.21 4.81
CA GLY A 129 4.23 12.21 5.84
C GLY A 129 4.75 10.82 5.46
N GLN A 130 5.16 10.62 4.22
CA GLN A 130 5.79 9.38 3.78
C GLN A 130 7.22 9.27 4.33
N THR A 131 7.71 8.04 4.42
CA THR A 131 9.08 7.77 4.83
C THR A 131 9.74 6.88 3.79
N LEU A 132 10.82 7.37 3.20
CA LEU A 132 11.67 6.55 2.34
C LEU A 132 12.78 5.90 3.17
N LYS A 133 13.37 4.84 2.64
CA LYS A 133 14.57 4.21 3.20
C LYS A 133 15.71 4.29 2.20
N LEU A 134 16.85 4.73 2.68
CA LEU A 134 18.10 4.78 1.93
C LEU A 134 19.02 3.70 2.45
N TYR A 135 19.45 2.80 1.56
CA TYR A 135 20.38 1.72 1.87
C TYR A 135 21.74 1.98 1.23
N PHE A 136 22.78 1.73 2.01
CA PHE A 136 24.16 1.72 1.56
C PHE A 136 24.73 0.31 1.73
N ILE A 137 25.33 -0.23 0.67
CA ILE A 137 25.87 -1.58 0.64
C ILE A 137 27.31 -1.51 0.17
N ARG A 138 28.23 -1.91 1.04
CA ARG A 138 29.68 -1.82 0.82
C ARG A 138 30.35 -3.14 1.16
N GLU A 139 31.44 -3.44 0.45
CA GLU A 139 32.36 -4.55 0.75
C GLU A 139 33.32 -4.13 1.86
N GLU A 140 33.77 -5.11 2.65
CA GLU A 140 34.85 -5.01 3.64
C GLU A 140 34.55 -4.18 4.91
N GLU A 141 33.90 -3.02 4.83
CA GLU A 141 33.63 -2.15 5.99
C GLU A 141 32.29 -1.39 5.89
N GLN A 142 31.75 -1.02 7.02
CA GLN A 142 30.57 -0.15 7.09
C GLN A 142 30.92 1.31 6.81
N LEU A 143 29.94 2.10 6.33
CA LEU A 143 30.05 3.54 6.31
C LEU A 143 30.15 4.08 7.74
N THR A 144 31.02 5.07 7.93
CA THR A 144 31.08 5.79 9.20
C THR A 144 29.78 6.58 9.41
N SER A 145 29.42 6.82 10.67
CA SER A 145 28.24 7.63 11.02
C SER A 145 28.28 9.03 10.39
N PHE A 146 29.49 9.57 10.19
CA PHE A 146 29.68 10.87 9.56
C PHE A 146 29.37 10.82 8.05
N GLU A 147 29.93 9.85 7.32
CA GLU A 147 29.65 9.62 5.88
C GLU A 147 28.15 9.41 5.65
N MET A 148 27.54 8.61 6.50
CA MET A 148 26.10 8.30 6.39
C MET A 148 25.24 9.53 6.60
N ASN A 149 25.52 10.36 7.63
CA ASN A 149 24.76 11.59 7.88
C ASN A 149 24.89 12.59 6.73
N GLN A 150 26.08 12.76 6.18
CA GLN A 150 26.29 13.64 5.01
C GLN A 150 25.59 13.12 3.76
N ALA A 151 25.64 11.81 3.52
CA ALA A 151 24.93 11.17 2.42
C ALA A 151 23.41 11.35 2.53
N VAL A 152 22.87 11.18 3.74
CA VAL A 152 21.44 11.39 4.04
C VAL A 152 21.05 12.84 3.79
N GLU A 153 21.85 13.81 4.26
CA GLU A 153 21.61 15.24 4.05
C GLU A 153 21.56 15.59 2.56
N VAL A 154 22.54 15.12 1.77
CA VAL A 154 22.59 15.31 0.33
C VAL A 154 21.35 14.75 -0.37
N VAL A 155 20.96 13.52 -0.03
CA VAL A 155 19.79 12.87 -0.64
C VAL A 155 18.51 13.58 -0.21
N GLN A 156 18.40 14.01 1.05
CA GLN A 156 17.25 14.78 1.53
C GLN A 156 17.11 16.12 0.81
N MET A 157 18.21 16.83 0.58
CA MET A 157 18.22 18.07 -0.18
C MET A 157 17.86 17.83 -1.66
N ALA A 158 18.41 16.77 -2.27
CA ALA A 158 18.08 16.39 -3.63
C ALA A 158 16.60 16.04 -3.80
N LEU A 159 16.03 15.30 -2.83
CA LEU A 159 14.60 15.02 -2.78
C LEU A 159 13.75 16.28 -2.64
N ASN A 160 14.19 17.26 -1.86
CA ASN A 160 13.50 18.54 -1.72
C ASN A 160 13.57 19.43 -2.98
N LEU A 161 14.70 19.41 -3.70
CA LEU A 161 14.93 20.24 -4.90
C LEU A 161 14.38 19.60 -6.17
N TRP A 162 14.59 18.31 -6.33
CA TRP A 162 14.31 17.55 -7.55
C TRP A 162 13.40 16.35 -7.34
N GLY A 163 13.02 16.06 -6.09
CA GLY A 163 12.24 14.89 -5.70
C GLY A 163 10.78 14.90 -6.18
N LYS A 164 10.28 16.06 -6.65
CA LYS A 164 8.94 16.14 -7.28
C LYS A 164 8.77 15.16 -8.44
N ASN A 165 9.87 14.61 -8.95
CA ASN A 165 9.90 13.61 -10.02
C ASN A 165 10.21 12.18 -9.55
N TYR A 166 10.46 11.94 -8.26
CA TYR A 166 10.90 10.62 -7.78
C TYR A 166 9.77 9.72 -7.34
N ASP A 167 8.67 10.29 -6.84
CA ASP A 167 7.39 9.60 -6.65
C ASP A 167 6.77 9.16 -7.99
N GLU A 168 7.31 9.66 -9.11
CA GLU A 168 6.67 9.59 -10.42
C GLU A 168 6.94 8.31 -11.22
N VAL A 169 7.75 7.34 -10.77
CA VAL A 169 8.07 6.17 -11.61
C VAL A 169 7.78 4.83 -10.93
N SER A 170 6.97 4.81 -9.89
CA SER A 170 6.52 3.57 -9.25
C SER A 170 5.07 3.26 -9.61
N GLU A 171 4.71 1.98 -9.62
CA GLU A 171 3.31 1.57 -9.71
C GLU A 171 2.47 2.22 -8.58
N TYR A 172 3.07 2.49 -7.42
CA TYR A 172 2.43 3.20 -6.31
C TYR A 172 2.02 4.62 -6.71
N ALA A 173 2.96 5.41 -7.28
CA ALA A 173 2.66 6.77 -7.73
C ALA A 173 1.61 6.79 -8.84
N LEU A 174 1.63 5.79 -9.73
CA LEU A 174 0.60 5.61 -10.75
C LEU A 174 -0.77 5.38 -10.11
N VAL A 175 -0.88 4.47 -9.15
CA VAL A 175 -2.14 4.19 -8.44
C VAL A 175 -2.61 5.43 -7.67
N GLN A 176 -1.71 6.17 -7.01
CA GLN A 176 -2.07 7.42 -6.35
C GLN A 176 -2.60 8.48 -7.32
N ALA A 177 -1.95 8.65 -8.49
CA ALA A 177 -2.43 9.57 -9.53
C ALA A 177 -3.84 9.19 -10.04
N ILE A 178 -4.12 7.89 -10.16
CA ILE A 178 -5.45 7.39 -10.55
C ILE A 178 -6.49 7.71 -9.47
N ILE A 179 -6.21 7.40 -8.20
CA ILE A 179 -7.13 7.62 -7.08
C ILE A 179 -7.43 9.10 -6.88
N ASN A 180 -6.42 9.95 -7.08
CA ASN A 180 -6.55 11.40 -6.93
C ASN A 180 -7.12 12.08 -8.17
N ASP A 181 -7.41 11.33 -9.25
CA ASP A 181 -7.90 11.82 -10.53
C ASP A 181 -6.94 12.83 -11.20
N GLU A 182 -5.63 12.56 -11.08
CA GLU A 182 -4.54 13.35 -11.68
C GLU A 182 -4.20 12.80 -13.07
N SER A 183 -5.08 13.03 -14.05
CA SER A 183 -5.01 12.37 -15.37
C SER A 183 -3.69 12.60 -16.11
N ASP A 184 -3.15 13.81 -16.11
CA ASP A 184 -1.88 14.12 -16.80
C ASP A 184 -0.72 13.34 -16.19
N LYS A 185 -0.63 13.33 -14.87
CA LYS A 185 0.38 12.58 -14.12
C LYS A 185 0.24 11.08 -14.35
N MET A 186 -0.98 10.57 -14.31
CA MET A 186 -1.29 9.16 -14.61
C MET A 186 -0.76 8.75 -16.00
N TYR A 187 -1.04 9.52 -17.06
CA TYR A 187 -0.58 9.18 -18.40
C TYR A 187 0.95 9.26 -18.54
N GLN A 188 1.59 10.23 -17.90
CA GLN A 188 3.05 10.32 -17.89
C GLN A 188 3.69 9.13 -17.20
N LEU A 189 3.15 8.71 -16.03
CA LEU A 189 3.63 7.56 -15.26
C LEU A 189 3.41 6.25 -16.02
N ALA A 190 2.21 6.05 -16.55
CA ALA A 190 1.88 4.86 -17.33
C ALA A 190 2.84 4.69 -18.52
N LYS A 191 3.13 5.78 -19.23
CA LYS A 191 4.10 5.78 -20.35
C LYS A 191 5.51 5.42 -19.89
N LYS A 192 5.99 6.00 -18.78
CA LYS A 192 7.32 5.71 -18.23
C LYS A 192 7.44 4.26 -17.75
N LEU A 193 6.38 3.71 -17.14
CA LEU A 193 6.30 2.33 -16.66
C LEU A 193 6.02 1.32 -17.77
N MET A 194 5.76 1.79 -19.00
CA MET A 194 5.30 0.94 -20.13
C MET A 194 4.03 0.14 -19.81
N ILE A 195 3.14 0.72 -19.01
CA ILE A 195 1.85 0.15 -18.64
C ILE A 195 0.78 0.76 -19.55
N ASP A 196 0.02 -0.09 -20.23
CA ASP A 196 -1.17 0.34 -20.95
C ASP A 196 -2.34 0.53 -19.97
N ILE A 197 -2.46 1.74 -19.43
CA ILE A 197 -3.52 2.07 -18.48
C ILE A 197 -4.91 2.07 -19.14
N SER A 198 -4.98 2.25 -20.47
CA SER A 198 -6.25 2.22 -21.19
C SER A 198 -6.87 0.83 -21.24
N SER A 199 -6.06 -0.20 -20.99
CA SER A 199 -6.51 -1.59 -20.90
C SER A 199 -7.15 -1.94 -19.56
N VAL A 200 -7.03 -1.08 -18.55
CA VAL A 200 -7.60 -1.35 -17.21
C VAL A 200 -9.12 -1.24 -17.26
N GLU A 201 -9.79 -2.34 -16.96
CA GLU A 201 -11.25 -2.45 -17.00
C GLU A 201 -11.85 -2.81 -15.64
N THR A 202 -11.05 -3.30 -14.72
CA THR A 202 -11.50 -3.80 -13.42
C THR A 202 -10.60 -3.34 -12.30
N MET A 203 -11.20 -3.00 -11.16
CA MET A 203 -10.51 -2.75 -9.91
C MET A 203 -11.04 -3.67 -8.82
N TRP A 204 -10.12 -4.20 -8.00
CA TRP A 204 -10.47 -4.83 -6.73
C TRP A 204 -9.92 -3.99 -5.59
N LEU A 205 -10.69 -3.89 -4.50
CA LEU A 205 -10.28 -3.26 -3.27
C LEU A 205 -10.34 -4.30 -2.14
N LEU A 206 -9.21 -4.54 -1.48
CA LEU A 206 -9.10 -5.47 -0.36
C LEU A 206 -8.73 -4.66 0.88
N PRO A 207 -9.67 -4.43 1.83
CA PRO A 207 -9.37 -3.74 3.08
C PRO A 207 -8.28 -4.45 3.86
N ILE A 208 -7.32 -3.70 4.39
CA ILE A 208 -6.24 -4.21 5.23
C ILE A 208 -6.66 -4.07 6.69
N TRP A 209 -6.81 -5.18 7.39
CA TRP A 209 -7.19 -5.20 8.81
C TRP A 209 -5.99 -5.17 9.76
N GLN A 210 -4.90 -5.83 9.35
CA GLN A 210 -3.66 -5.87 10.11
C GLN A 210 -2.50 -5.41 9.23
N GLN A 211 -1.83 -4.36 9.68
CA GLN A 211 -0.62 -3.90 8.99
C GLN A 211 0.58 -4.69 9.50
N GLY A 212 1.45 -5.14 8.59
CA GLY A 212 2.64 -5.91 8.92
C GLY A 212 3.48 -6.24 7.68
N GLN A 213 4.55 -6.99 7.91
CA GLN A 213 5.41 -7.47 6.82
C GLN A 213 4.70 -8.46 5.90
N GLU A 214 3.69 -9.14 6.43
CA GLU A 214 2.87 -10.13 5.73
C GLU A 214 2.12 -9.52 4.55
N ILE A 215 1.69 -8.25 4.64
CA ILE A 215 0.96 -7.56 3.56
C ILE A 215 1.77 -7.51 2.27
N HIS A 216 3.09 -7.37 2.36
CA HIS A 216 3.94 -7.38 1.17
C HIS A 216 4.00 -8.77 0.52
N ALA A 217 4.05 -9.83 1.30
CA ALA A 217 3.97 -11.20 0.80
C ALA A 217 2.62 -11.47 0.13
N ILE A 218 1.52 -11.00 0.76
CA ILE A 218 0.16 -11.09 0.22
C ILE A 218 0.04 -10.31 -1.09
N GLN A 219 0.60 -9.11 -1.15
CA GLN A 219 0.62 -8.29 -2.37
C GLN A 219 1.29 -9.03 -3.52
N GLN A 220 2.44 -9.65 -3.28
CA GLN A 220 3.17 -10.39 -4.30
C GLN A 220 2.42 -11.66 -4.72
N ASP A 221 1.91 -12.43 -3.76
CA ASP A 221 1.13 -13.63 -4.01
C ASP A 221 -0.13 -13.34 -4.84
N LEU A 222 -0.88 -12.31 -4.46
CA LEU A 222 -2.05 -11.85 -5.21
C LEU A 222 -1.69 -11.40 -6.63
N LYS A 223 -0.57 -10.68 -6.79
CA LYS A 223 -0.08 -10.24 -8.09
C LYS A 223 0.28 -11.43 -8.98
N ASP A 224 0.97 -12.43 -8.45
CA ASP A 224 1.37 -13.61 -9.18
C ASP A 224 0.17 -14.50 -9.54
N PHE A 225 -0.81 -14.67 -8.64
CA PHE A 225 -2.07 -15.35 -8.90
C PHE A 225 -2.86 -14.69 -10.04
N LEU A 226 -3.00 -13.36 -10.00
CA LEU A 226 -3.82 -12.63 -10.97
C LEU A 226 -3.17 -12.54 -12.35
N ARG A 227 -1.85 -12.62 -12.47
CA ARG A 227 -1.13 -12.65 -13.77
C ARG A 227 -1.49 -13.85 -14.63
N TYR A 228 -2.01 -14.91 -14.04
CA TYR A 228 -2.54 -16.03 -14.82
C TYR A 228 -3.80 -15.63 -15.59
N TYR A 229 -4.61 -14.73 -15.04
CA TYR A 229 -5.90 -14.33 -15.60
C TYR A 229 -5.84 -13.03 -16.42
N TYR A 230 -4.89 -12.13 -16.10
CA TYR A 230 -4.81 -10.79 -16.67
C TYR A 230 -3.39 -10.44 -17.11
N GLN A 231 -3.26 -9.85 -18.30
CA GLN A 231 -1.99 -9.39 -18.81
C GLN A 231 -1.51 -8.14 -18.06
N THR A 232 -2.42 -7.16 -17.83
CA THR A 232 -2.13 -5.97 -17.03
C THR A 232 -2.59 -6.24 -15.60
N THR A 233 -1.64 -6.33 -14.67
CA THR A 233 -1.90 -6.59 -13.25
C THR A 233 -1.05 -5.66 -12.40
N ILE A 234 -1.70 -4.70 -11.74
CA ILE A 234 -1.09 -3.78 -10.80
C ILE A 234 -1.69 -4.07 -9.43
N VAL A 235 -0.86 -4.37 -8.44
CA VAL A 235 -1.28 -4.58 -7.05
C VAL A 235 -0.47 -3.66 -6.16
N GLN A 236 -1.12 -2.71 -5.50
CA GLN A 236 -0.43 -1.72 -4.66
C GLN A 236 -1.09 -1.55 -3.31
N GLN A 237 -0.28 -1.50 -2.28
CA GLN A 237 -0.71 -1.19 -0.93
C GLN A 237 -0.89 0.31 -0.76
N THR A 238 -2.05 0.71 -0.25
CA THR A 238 -2.30 2.05 0.30
C THR A 238 -2.47 1.95 1.82
N GLU A 239 -2.82 3.03 2.48
CA GLU A 239 -3.01 3.04 3.93
C GLU A 239 -4.05 2.01 4.41
N ASN A 240 -5.17 1.89 3.69
CA ASN A 240 -6.31 1.08 4.11
C ASN A 240 -6.61 -0.11 3.21
N TYR A 241 -6.01 -0.18 2.03
CA TYR A 241 -6.34 -1.18 1.00
C TYR A 241 -5.12 -1.72 0.26
N LEU A 242 -5.21 -2.99 -0.14
CA LEU A 242 -4.56 -3.43 -1.35
C LEU A 242 -5.47 -3.07 -2.53
N ILE A 243 -4.98 -2.23 -3.42
CA ILE A 243 -5.68 -1.81 -4.65
C ILE A 243 -5.13 -2.63 -5.80
N VAL A 244 -6.02 -3.26 -6.52
CA VAL A 244 -5.71 -4.09 -7.67
C VAL A 244 -6.35 -3.47 -8.91
N LEU A 245 -5.54 -3.20 -9.94
CA LEU A 245 -6.02 -2.74 -11.24
C LEU A 245 -5.71 -3.80 -12.29
N LEU A 246 -6.71 -4.24 -13.02
CA LEU A 246 -6.66 -5.38 -13.94
C LEU A 246 -7.13 -4.98 -15.33
N GLY A 247 -6.42 -5.48 -16.33
CA GLY A 247 -6.76 -5.24 -17.72
C GLY A 247 -6.26 -6.36 -18.65
N ASN A 248 -6.74 -6.35 -19.91
CA ASN A 248 -6.37 -7.35 -20.91
C ASN A 248 -6.59 -8.79 -20.40
N TYR A 249 -7.84 -9.15 -20.28
CA TYR A 249 -8.29 -10.44 -19.76
C TYR A 249 -7.83 -11.62 -20.65
N LEU A 250 -7.13 -12.58 -20.10
CA LEU A 250 -6.57 -13.73 -20.80
C LEU A 250 -7.51 -14.94 -20.81
N HIS A 251 -8.29 -15.13 -19.76
CA HIS A 251 -9.16 -16.29 -19.56
C HIS A 251 -10.56 -15.86 -19.18
N LYS A 252 -11.56 -16.29 -19.95
CA LYS A 252 -12.98 -15.93 -19.72
C LYS A 252 -13.59 -16.64 -18.51
N GLN A 253 -13.25 -16.19 -17.32
CA GLN A 253 -13.93 -16.60 -16.07
C GLN A 253 -14.57 -15.39 -15.39
N PRO A 254 -15.74 -15.51 -14.77
CA PRO A 254 -16.32 -14.42 -13.99
C PRO A 254 -15.40 -13.97 -12.84
N GLU A 255 -15.24 -12.66 -12.66
CA GLU A 255 -14.39 -12.09 -11.60
C GLU A 255 -14.75 -12.60 -10.20
N ALA A 256 -16.06 -12.78 -9.94
CA ALA A 256 -16.53 -13.37 -8.69
C ALA A 256 -16.05 -14.83 -8.48
N THR A 257 -15.76 -15.57 -9.56
CA THR A 257 -15.19 -16.91 -9.49
C THR A 257 -13.71 -16.83 -9.17
N ILE A 258 -12.96 -15.99 -9.89
CA ILE A 258 -11.51 -15.78 -9.66
C ILE A 258 -11.25 -15.31 -8.24
N SER A 259 -12.05 -14.36 -7.73
CA SER A 259 -11.90 -13.87 -6.35
C SER A 259 -12.19 -14.94 -5.29
N LYS A 260 -13.16 -15.82 -5.52
CA LYS A 260 -13.44 -16.97 -4.64
C LYS A 260 -12.32 -18.01 -4.69
N GLU A 261 -11.78 -18.30 -5.87
CA GLU A 261 -10.64 -19.21 -6.04
C GLU A 261 -9.41 -18.68 -5.28
N TYR A 262 -9.12 -17.38 -5.37
CA TYR A 262 -8.05 -16.78 -4.58
C TYR A 262 -8.26 -16.95 -3.08
N LEU A 263 -9.46 -16.63 -2.57
CA LEU A 263 -9.79 -16.79 -1.15
C LEU A 263 -9.72 -18.22 -0.64
N GLN A 264 -9.90 -19.23 -1.52
CA GLN A 264 -9.75 -20.64 -1.16
C GLN A 264 -8.29 -21.10 -1.18
N ALA A 265 -7.46 -20.47 -2.00
CA ALA A 265 -6.05 -20.81 -2.17
C ALA A 265 -5.12 -20.10 -1.17
N THR A 266 -5.60 -19.06 -0.48
CA THR A 266 -4.79 -18.22 0.40
C THR A 266 -5.11 -18.43 1.87
N ASP A 267 -4.06 -18.41 2.72
CA ASP A 267 -4.17 -18.47 4.18
C ASP A 267 -4.23 -17.06 4.83
N TYR A 268 -4.31 -16.00 4.03
CA TYR A 268 -4.21 -14.61 4.50
C TYR A 268 -5.55 -13.97 4.91
N GLN A 269 -6.58 -14.75 5.19
CA GLN A 269 -7.92 -14.26 5.50
C GLN A 269 -8.02 -13.40 6.77
N ASP A 270 -7.05 -13.54 7.68
CA ASP A 270 -6.99 -12.76 8.93
C ASP A 270 -6.42 -11.35 8.73
N TYR A 271 -5.69 -11.12 7.62
CA TYR A 271 -5.04 -9.84 7.32
C TYR A 271 -5.88 -8.95 6.41
N LEU A 272 -6.74 -9.55 5.60
CA LEU A 272 -7.54 -8.85 4.59
C LEU A 272 -9.03 -8.96 4.89
N GLY A 273 -9.75 -7.88 4.57
CA GLY A 273 -11.21 -7.85 4.61
C GLY A 273 -11.86 -8.49 3.38
N GLU A 274 -13.08 -8.10 3.16
CA GLU A 274 -13.89 -8.53 2.02
C GLU A 274 -13.31 -7.98 0.71
N ILE A 275 -13.23 -8.82 -0.33
CA ILE A 275 -12.86 -8.35 -1.68
C ILE A 275 -14.02 -7.56 -2.29
N ILE A 276 -13.80 -6.28 -2.55
CA ILE A 276 -14.78 -5.43 -3.23
C ILE A 276 -14.44 -5.41 -4.72
N LEU A 277 -15.32 -5.95 -5.54
CA LEU A 277 -15.19 -5.98 -6.99
C LEU A 277 -15.80 -4.74 -7.62
N CYS A 278 -15.03 -4.02 -8.42
CA CYS A 278 -15.42 -2.84 -9.18
C CYS A 278 -15.24 -3.13 -10.69
N PRO A 279 -16.19 -3.85 -11.32
CA PRO A 279 -16.11 -4.18 -12.74
C PRO A 279 -16.40 -2.97 -13.62
N LYS A 280 -15.85 -2.98 -14.84
CA LYS A 280 -16.10 -1.97 -15.86
C LYS A 280 -15.70 -0.56 -15.46
N VAL A 281 -14.54 -0.42 -14.85
CA VAL A 281 -13.93 0.88 -14.60
C VAL A 281 -13.48 1.49 -15.92
N ARG A 282 -14.03 2.65 -16.29
CA ARG A 282 -13.80 3.28 -17.61
C ARG A 282 -12.86 4.47 -17.57
N ASN A 283 -12.70 5.07 -16.40
CA ASN A 283 -11.93 6.29 -16.22
C ASN A 283 -11.47 6.45 -14.75
N THR A 284 -10.56 7.38 -14.53
CA THR A 284 -10.01 7.70 -13.20
C THR A 284 -11.06 8.19 -12.22
N THR A 285 -12.08 8.92 -12.70
CA THR A 285 -13.17 9.40 -11.86
C THR A 285 -13.99 8.25 -11.27
N GLU A 286 -14.28 7.22 -12.06
CA GLU A 286 -14.98 6.02 -11.56
C GLU A 286 -14.13 5.24 -10.54
N VAL A 287 -12.82 5.14 -10.75
CA VAL A 287 -11.88 4.55 -9.77
C VAL A 287 -11.95 5.32 -8.46
N ARG A 288 -11.77 6.65 -8.53
CA ARG A 288 -11.77 7.54 -7.37
C ARG A 288 -13.08 7.46 -6.59
N VAL A 289 -14.23 7.58 -7.28
CA VAL A 289 -15.54 7.50 -6.64
C VAL A 289 -15.74 6.14 -5.96
N SER A 290 -15.38 5.05 -6.62
CA SER A 290 -15.50 3.70 -6.04
C SER A 290 -14.61 3.53 -4.82
N TYR A 291 -13.36 4.01 -4.87
CA TYR A 291 -12.43 4.00 -3.75
C TYR A 291 -12.95 4.83 -2.56
N GLN A 292 -13.44 6.05 -2.81
CA GLN A 292 -14.00 6.90 -1.76
C GLN A 292 -15.24 6.30 -1.13
N THR A 293 -16.14 5.73 -1.94
CA THR A 293 -17.32 5.03 -1.44
C THR A 293 -16.95 3.84 -0.55
N ALA A 294 -16.00 3.02 -0.99
CA ALA A 294 -15.50 1.89 -0.20
C ALA A 294 -14.92 2.35 1.15
N ASN A 295 -14.10 3.41 1.16
CA ASN A 295 -13.54 3.98 2.39
C ASN A 295 -14.61 4.43 3.39
N GLN A 296 -15.67 5.10 2.91
CA GLN A 296 -16.76 5.55 3.76
C GLN A 296 -17.56 4.40 4.39
N VAL A 297 -17.72 3.31 3.64
CA VAL A 297 -18.58 2.18 4.02
C VAL A 297 -17.83 1.09 4.78
N ALA A 298 -16.51 0.99 4.61
CA ALA A 298 -15.68 -0.07 5.19
C ALA A 298 -15.97 -0.41 6.67
N PRO A 299 -16.14 0.56 7.59
CA PRO A 299 -16.42 0.25 9.00
C PRO A 299 -17.75 -0.49 9.25
N PHE A 300 -18.65 -0.45 8.27
CA PHE A 300 -20.01 -1.00 8.39
C PHE A 300 -20.20 -2.32 7.64
N LEU A 301 -19.24 -2.70 6.77
CA LEU A 301 -19.38 -3.88 5.90
C LEU A 301 -19.57 -5.15 6.70
N LYS A 302 -18.75 -5.39 7.72
CA LYS A 302 -18.84 -6.58 8.57
C LYS A 302 -20.18 -6.67 9.32
N ARG A 303 -20.79 -5.53 9.62
CA ARG A 303 -22.10 -5.46 10.26
C ARG A 303 -23.23 -5.79 9.29
N VAL A 304 -23.14 -5.25 8.06
CA VAL A 304 -24.19 -5.46 7.05
C VAL A 304 -24.07 -6.83 6.39
N TYR A 305 -22.83 -7.27 6.11
CA TYR A 305 -22.52 -8.52 5.39
C TYR A 305 -21.56 -9.43 6.19
N PRO A 306 -21.93 -9.88 7.39
CA PRO A 306 -21.01 -10.58 8.30
C PRO A 306 -20.45 -11.89 7.73
N GLN A 307 -21.13 -12.50 6.77
CA GLN A 307 -20.77 -13.78 6.20
C GLN A 307 -20.29 -13.71 4.75
N ARG A 308 -20.16 -12.51 4.19
CA ARG A 308 -19.71 -12.31 2.81
C ARG A 308 -18.22 -12.03 2.76
N LYS A 309 -17.55 -12.68 1.83
CA LYS A 309 -16.11 -12.44 1.57
C LYS A 309 -15.85 -11.72 0.25
N VAL A 310 -16.83 -11.71 -0.63
CA VAL A 310 -16.77 -11.00 -1.90
C VAL A 310 -18.01 -10.15 -2.05
N LEU A 311 -17.83 -8.86 -2.29
CA LEU A 311 -18.87 -7.86 -2.47
C LEU A 311 -18.68 -7.13 -3.80
N SER A 312 -19.77 -6.68 -4.39
CA SER A 312 -19.72 -5.79 -5.55
C SER A 312 -19.76 -4.34 -5.12
N ILE A 313 -19.22 -3.43 -5.93
CA ILE A 313 -19.35 -1.98 -5.70
C ILE A 313 -20.80 -1.51 -5.68
N ALA A 314 -21.71 -2.24 -6.34
CA ALA A 314 -23.15 -1.95 -6.27
C ALA A 314 -23.70 -2.19 -4.86
N GLU A 315 -23.32 -3.28 -4.20
CA GLU A 315 -23.69 -3.56 -2.80
C GLU A 315 -23.11 -2.51 -1.85
N ILE A 316 -21.87 -2.06 -2.07
CA ILE A 316 -21.24 -0.99 -1.30
C ILE A 316 -22.03 0.33 -1.43
N ARG A 317 -22.48 0.67 -2.64
CA ARG A 317 -23.30 1.87 -2.89
C ARG A 317 -24.65 1.81 -2.20
N THR A 318 -25.27 0.62 -2.08
CA THR A 318 -26.53 0.49 -1.33
C THR A 318 -26.34 0.72 0.17
N VAL A 319 -25.23 0.28 0.74
CA VAL A 319 -24.90 0.61 2.14
C VAL A 319 -24.66 2.11 2.30
N GLN A 320 -23.93 2.76 1.40
CA GLN A 320 -23.72 4.21 1.42
C GLN A 320 -25.07 4.97 1.35
N GLN A 321 -25.98 4.51 0.51
CA GLN A 321 -27.33 5.09 0.42
C GLN A 321 -28.08 4.98 1.77
N MET A 322 -27.98 3.84 2.46
CA MET A 322 -28.62 3.68 3.76
C MET A 322 -27.93 4.46 4.87
N MET A 323 -26.62 4.67 4.80
CA MET A 323 -25.92 5.61 5.69
C MET A 323 -26.42 7.06 5.50
N THR A 324 -26.71 7.48 4.28
CA THR A 324 -27.34 8.79 4.02
C THR A 324 -28.74 8.86 4.62
N CYS A 325 -29.50 7.77 4.55
CA CYS A 325 -30.81 7.68 5.21
C CYS A 325 -30.69 7.81 6.73
N LEU A 326 -29.68 7.19 7.36
CA LEU A 326 -29.41 7.36 8.80
C LEU A 326 -29.13 8.83 9.18
N GLN A 327 -28.38 9.54 8.34
CA GLN A 327 -28.05 10.96 8.55
C GLN A 327 -29.26 11.90 8.36
N ALA A 328 -30.26 11.47 7.58
CA ALA A 328 -31.50 12.23 7.38
C ALA A 328 -32.43 12.25 8.61
N GLY A 329 -32.16 11.38 9.60
CA GLY A 329 -32.85 11.38 10.89
C GLY A 329 -33.95 10.33 11.03
N GLU A 330 -34.59 10.34 12.20
CA GLU A 330 -35.50 9.28 12.66
C GLU A 330 -36.70 9.06 11.73
N GLU A 331 -37.29 10.13 11.17
CA GLU A 331 -38.41 10.01 10.25
C GLU A 331 -38.06 9.19 8.99
N ALA A 332 -36.89 9.46 8.38
CA ALA A 332 -36.42 8.73 7.22
C ALA A 332 -36.15 7.27 7.54
N ILE A 333 -35.57 6.99 8.72
CA ILE A 333 -35.32 5.63 9.22
C ILE A 333 -36.65 4.88 9.37
N GLN A 334 -37.62 5.45 10.06
CA GLN A 334 -38.96 4.84 10.29
C GLN A 334 -39.70 4.58 8.98
N GLN A 335 -39.67 5.55 8.06
CA GLN A 335 -40.26 5.38 6.73
C GLN A 335 -39.68 4.21 5.99
N ARG A 336 -38.35 4.04 6.00
CA ARG A 336 -37.66 2.95 5.33
C ARG A 336 -37.89 1.58 6.02
N LEU A 337 -37.88 1.54 7.35
CA LEU A 337 -38.15 0.34 8.13
C LEU A 337 -39.60 -0.10 8.10
N ALA A 338 -40.54 0.79 7.76
CA ALA A 338 -41.96 0.46 7.62
C ALA A 338 -42.19 -0.69 6.61
N VAL A 339 -41.32 -0.84 5.60
CA VAL A 339 -41.36 -1.93 4.62
C VAL A 339 -41.28 -3.31 5.28
N ILE A 340 -40.50 -3.46 6.35
CA ILE A 340 -40.31 -4.72 7.06
C ILE A 340 -40.98 -4.75 8.44
N GLN A 341 -41.81 -3.73 8.74
CA GLN A 341 -42.48 -3.58 10.05
C GLN A 341 -43.21 -4.86 10.52
N PRO A 342 -43.97 -5.58 9.67
CA PRO A 342 -44.65 -6.81 10.07
C PRO A 342 -43.70 -7.90 10.64
N LEU A 343 -42.43 -7.86 10.25
CA LEU A 343 -41.45 -8.87 10.65
C LEU A 343 -40.61 -8.48 11.87
N LEU A 344 -40.66 -7.21 12.33
CA LEU A 344 -39.78 -6.72 13.40
C LEU A 344 -39.92 -7.48 14.74
N LYS A 345 -41.04 -8.19 14.94
CA LYS A 345 -41.30 -9.02 16.12
C LYS A 345 -41.02 -10.51 15.86
N GLU A 346 -40.72 -10.89 14.62
CA GLU A 346 -40.57 -12.26 14.17
C GLU A 346 -39.08 -12.55 13.87
N SER A 347 -38.27 -12.73 14.91
CA SER A 347 -36.80 -12.83 14.81
C SER A 347 -36.33 -13.92 13.83
N GLU A 348 -37.00 -15.07 13.76
CA GLU A 348 -36.66 -16.14 12.82
C GLU A 348 -36.91 -15.76 11.37
N GLN A 349 -37.99 -15.04 11.10
CA GLN A 349 -38.31 -14.57 9.73
C GLN A 349 -37.34 -13.48 9.32
N LEU A 350 -37.03 -12.51 10.19
CA LEU A 350 -36.02 -11.48 9.94
C LEU A 350 -34.65 -12.06 9.66
N MET A 351 -34.21 -13.03 10.48
CA MET A 351 -32.93 -13.71 10.27
C MET A 351 -32.93 -14.44 8.92
N THR A 352 -34.02 -15.17 8.59
CA THR A 352 -34.13 -15.86 7.29
C THR A 352 -34.08 -14.86 6.13
N LEU A 353 -34.81 -13.74 6.20
CA LEU A 353 -34.83 -12.71 5.18
C LEU A 353 -33.47 -12.03 5.00
N GLY A 354 -32.83 -11.64 6.10
CA GLY A 354 -31.50 -11.04 6.08
C GLY A 354 -30.44 -11.98 5.48
N THR A 355 -30.44 -13.24 5.92
CA THR A 355 -29.52 -14.24 5.36
C THR A 355 -29.80 -14.48 3.87
N PHE A 356 -31.06 -14.58 3.47
CA PHE A 356 -31.42 -14.81 2.07
C PHE A 356 -30.99 -13.64 1.17
N LEU A 357 -31.34 -12.40 1.53
CA LEU A 357 -31.08 -11.23 0.70
C LEU A 357 -29.62 -10.78 0.75
N LEU A 358 -29.06 -10.66 1.96
CA LEU A 358 -27.76 -10.00 2.16
C LEU A 358 -26.59 -10.98 2.12
N ASP A 359 -26.73 -12.15 2.78
CA ASP A 359 -25.59 -13.07 2.91
C ASP A 359 -25.51 -14.09 1.78
N ALA A 360 -26.67 -14.60 1.32
CA ALA A 360 -26.76 -15.62 0.28
C ALA A 360 -27.12 -15.12 -1.12
N SER A 361 -27.17 -13.78 -1.34
CA SER A 361 -27.47 -13.17 -2.66
C SER A 361 -28.72 -13.75 -3.33
N SER A 362 -29.77 -13.98 -2.56
CA SER A 362 -31.03 -14.58 -2.97
C SER A 362 -30.94 -16.02 -3.49
N ASP A 363 -29.86 -16.74 -3.15
CA ASP A 363 -29.75 -18.17 -3.44
C ASP A 363 -30.35 -19.02 -2.31
N PHE A 364 -31.35 -19.83 -2.64
CA PHE A 364 -32.06 -20.69 -1.68
C PHE A 364 -31.20 -21.80 -1.10
N LYS A 365 -30.25 -22.33 -1.89
CA LYS A 365 -29.36 -23.41 -1.44
C LYS A 365 -28.33 -22.84 -0.48
N GLU A 366 -27.65 -21.76 -0.84
CA GLU A 366 -26.67 -21.09 -0.02
C GLU A 366 -27.30 -20.58 1.30
N CYS A 367 -28.49 -20.00 1.23
CA CYS A 367 -29.23 -19.58 2.42
C CYS A 367 -29.56 -20.78 3.35
N GLY A 368 -29.97 -21.91 2.78
CA GLY A 368 -30.20 -23.12 3.54
C GLY A 368 -28.97 -23.66 4.24
N GLU A 369 -27.83 -23.67 3.55
CA GLU A 369 -26.53 -24.08 4.13
C GLU A 369 -26.12 -23.16 5.30
N ARG A 370 -26.31 -21.85 5.17
CA ARG A 370 -25.98 -20.87 6.21
C ARG A 370 -26.91 -20.96 7.44
N LEU A 371 -28.19 -21.28 7.23
CA LEU A 371 -29.18 -21.42 8.29
C LEU A 371 -29.28 -22.85 8.83
N PHE A 372 -28.48 -23.79 8.32
CA PHE A 372 -28.53 -25.22 8.66
C PHE A 372 -29.91 -25.84 8.44
N VAL A 373 -30.60 -25.46 7.37
CA VAL A 373 -31.91 -25.99 6.97
C VAL A 373 -31.94 -26.39 5.50
N HIS A 374 -32.89 -27.21 5.12
CA HIS A 374 -33.05 -27.60 3.73
C HIS A 374 -33.55 -26.41 2.87
N LYS A 375 -33.11 -26.29 1.61
CA LYS A 375 -33.52 -25.23 0.68
C LYS A 375 -35.04 -25.07 0.57
N ASN A 376 -35.82 -26.16 0.68
CA ASN A 376 -37.27 -26.10 0.61
C ASN A 376 -37.88 -25.43 1.85
N THR A 377 -37.24 -25.55 3.01
CA THR A 377 -37.62 -24.82 4.21
C THR A 377 -37.44 -23.33 4.04
N VAL A 378 -36.30 -22.93 3.41
CA VAL A 378 -36.06 -21.50 3.07
C VAL A 378 -37.15 -21.00 2.11
N LYS A 379 -37.45 -21.76 1.04
CA LYS A 379 -38.53 -21.39 0.10
C LYS A 379 -39.85 -21.17 0.79
N TYR A 380 -40.23 -22.11 1.70
CA TYR A 380 -41.44 -21.98 2.48
C TYR A 380 -41.47 -20.74 3.36
N ARG A 381 -40.36 -20.46 4.07
CA ARG A 381 -40.21 -19.28 4.93
C ARG A 381 -40.31 -17.99 4.10
N ILE A 382 -39.62 -17.92 2.97
CA ILE A 382 -39.70 -16.73 2.08
C ILE A 382 -41.12 -16.55 1.54
N SER A 383 -41.84 -17.62 1.16
CA SER A 383 -43.26 -17.51 0.77
C SER A 383 -44.11 -16.90 1.90
N LYS A 384 -43.89 -17.33 3.15
CA LYS A 384 -44.60 -16.76 4.30
C LYS A 384 -44.22 -15.30 4.56
N ILE A 385 -42.96 -14.94 4.36
CA ILE A 385 -42.50 -13.55 4.46
C ILE A 385 -43.15 -12.69 3.36
N ASN A 386 -43.24 -13.19 2.12
CA ASN A 386 -43.93 -12.49 1.04
C ASN A 386 -45.41 -12.21 1.39
N GLU A 387 -46.11 -13.22 1.93
CA GLU A 387 -47.48 -13.05 2.38
C GLU A 387 -47.63 -11.98 3.51
N ALA A 388 -46.69 -12.01 4.48
CA ALA A 388 -46.71 -11.10 5.61
C ALA A 388 -46.37 -9.64 5.23
N LEU A 389 -45.46 -9.45 4.29
CA LEU A 389 -45.00 -8.13 3.82
C LEU A 389 -45.94 -7.56 2.73
N GLY A 390 -46.66 -8.41 2.01
CA GLY A 390 -47.37 -8.02 0.80
C GLY A 390 -46.45 -7.69 -0.38
N TYR A 391 -45.21 -8.18 -0.37
CA TYR A 391 -44.15 -7.99 -1.37
C TYR A 391 -43.79 -9.34 -1.99
N ASP A 392 -43.45 -9.33 -3.27
CA ASP A 392 -42.95 -10.52 -3.96
C ASP A 392 -41.43 -10.41 -4.17
N MET A 393 -40.64 -11.23 -3.48
CA MET A 393 -39.18 -11.26 -3.59
C MET A 393 -38.71 -11.76 -4.98
N THR A 394 -39.61 -12.22 -5.86
CA THR A 394 -39.28 -12.51 -7.26
C THR A 394 -39.43 -11.27 -8.16
N ASN A 395 -40.15 -10.25 -7.70
CA ASN A 395 -40.22 -8.93 -8.35
C ASN A 395 -39.00 -8.10 -7.94
N ALA A 396 -38.15 -7.74 -8.92
CA ALA A 396 -36.89 -7.04 -8.66
C ALA A 396 -37.07 -5.70 -7.94
N ALA A 397 -38.12 -4.92 -8.22
CA ALA A 397 -38.36 -3.64 -7.60
C ALA A 397 -38.78 -3.80 -6.13
N GLU A 398 -39.69 -4.75 -5.85
CA GLU A 398 -40.16 -5.04 -4.50
C GLU A 398 -39.03 -5.65 -3.64
N ALA A 399 -38.30 -6.63 -4.18
CA ALA A 399 -37.13 -7.20 -3.52
C ALA A 399 -36.08 -6.14 -3.19
N TYR A 400 -35.87 -5.15 -4.05
CA TYR A 400 -34.91 -4.06 -3.81
C TYR A 400 -35.35 -3.16 -2.64
N GLU A 401 -36.62 -2.83 -2.53
CA GLU A 401 -37.14 -2.05 -1.38
C GLU A 401 -36.91 -2.77 -0.05
N VAL A 402 -37.20 -4.08 -0.02
CA VAL A 402 -36.96 -4.93 1.16
C VAL A 402 -35.47 -5.10 1.44
N TYR A 403 -34.64 -5.23 0.40
CA TYR A 403 -33.18 -5.31 0.51
C TYR A 403 -32.59 -4.06 1.20
N LEU A 404 -33.01 -2.87 0.79
CA LEU A 404 -32.59 -1.62 1.43
C LEU A 404 -33.04 -1.51 2.89
N ALA A 405 -34.29 -1.92 3.18
CA ALA A 405 -34.80 -1.93 4.54
C ALA A 405 -33.99 -2.90 5.45
N MET A 406 -33.58 -4.05 4.94
CA MET A 406 -32.74 -5.02 5.66
C MET A 406 -31.33 -4.51 5.90
N ILE A 407 -30.72 -3.78 4.94
CA ILE A 407 -29.42 -3.12 5.16
C ILE A 407 -29.55 -2.11 6.31
N LEU A 408 -30.57 -1.25 6.24
CA LEU A 408 -30.80 -0.23 7.26
C LEU A 408 -31.08 -0.87 8.64
N TYR A 409 -31.87 -1.95 8.67
CA TYR A 409 -32.12 -2.70 9.90
C TYR A 409 -30.80 -3.17 10.54
N ARG A 410 -29.91 -3.80 9.77
CA ARG A 410 -28.59 -4.22 10.27
C ARG A 410 -27.69 -3.04 10.68
N LEU A 411 -27.84 -1.87 10.06
CA LEU A 411 -27.09 -0.66 10.43
C LEU A 411 -27.58 -0.04 11.75
N VAL A 412 -28.87 -0.15 12.12
CA VAL A 412 -29.42 0.44 13.35
C VAL A 412 -29.44 -0.52 14.53
N THR A 413 -29.56 -1.84 14.29
CA THR A 413 -29.55 -2.85 15.35
C THR A 413 -28.11 -3.20 15.72
N ASN A 414 -27.81 -3.10 17.03
CA ASN A 414 -26.49 -3.46 17.59
C ASN A 414 -26.39 -4.98 17.84
N GLU A 415 -26.51 -5.81 16.84
CA GLU A 415 -26.18 -7.23 16.96
C GLU A 415 -24.80 -7.56 16.41
#